data_defc11907bd27927508e9ae3efffb864
#
_entry.id   defc11907bd27927508e9ae3efffb864
#
_cell.length_a   1.000
_cell.length_b   1.000
_cell.length_c   1.000
_cell.angle_alpha   90.00
_cell.angle_beta   90.00
_cell.angle_gamma   90.00
#
_symmetry.space_group_name_H-M   'P 1'
#
loop_
_entity.id
_entity.type
_entity.pdbx_description
1 polymer ?
#
loop_
_entity_poly.entity_id
_entity_poly.type
_entity_poly.pdbx_seq_one_letter_code
_entity_poly.pdbx_strand_id
1 'polypeptide(L)'
;MISVITGDIINSRKSSPELWLQLLKTELNTFGKSPGYWEIYGGDTFQLRVDDPLKVLTAAIRLKAVIKLVKPLDVRLAIGIGEITYKSKKITECNGPAFIHSGEKFKTLKKEKQKLAVKSDWPDFDTMINLCLKLGLIAMDKWSVNSAEMVALALSHPQDSQADLGKMLKIKQNAVSTRFARAHFDELMELNELYKNKLSALL
;
A
#
# COMPACT_ATOMS: atom_id res chain seq x y z
N MET A 1 6.16 -12.79 13.32
CA MET A 1 5.68 -12.76 11.92
C MET A 1 5.81 -11.33 11.38
N ILE A 2 6.08 -11.14 10.09
CA ILE A 2 6.21 -9.84 9.42
C ILE A 2 5.39 -9.84 8.13
N SER A 3 5.34 -8.68 7.47
CA SER A 3 4.86 -8.59 6.10
C SER A 3 5.91 -7.97 5.18
N VAL A 4 5.87 -8.37 3.91
CA VAL A 4 6.68 -7.79 2.84
C VAL A 4 5.75 -7.33 1.72
N ILE A 5 5.93 -6.10 1.27
CA ILE A 5 5.31 -5.59 0.04
C ILE A 5 6.34 -5.66 -1.07
N THR A 6 6.03 -6.36 -2.16
CA THR A 6 6.72 -6.25 -3.43
C THR A 6 5.86 -5.45 -4.39
N GLY A 7 6.38 -4.38 -4.96
CA GLY A 7 5.60 -3.48 -5.82
C GLY A 7 6.37 -2.95 -7.01
N ASP A 8 5.63 -2.50 -8.04
CA ASP A 8 6.17 -1.76 -9.18
C ASP A 8 5.28 -0.57 -9.56
N ILE A 9 5.89 0.45 -10.15
CA ILE A 9 5.20 1.65 -10.59
C ILE A 9 4.66 1.46 -12.02
N ILE A 10 3.35 1.48 -12.15
CA ILE A 10 2.66 1.37 -13.45
C ILE A 10 2.80 2.70 -14.19
N ASN A 11 3.16 2.64 -15.47
CA ASN A 11 3.42 3.80 -16.32
C ASN A 11 4.64 4.64 -15.89
N SER A 12 5.59 4.11 -15.15
CA SER A 12 6.79 4.79 -14.68
C SER A 12 7.50 5.61 -15.77
N ARG A 13 7.53 5.09 -17.01
CA ARG A 13 8.14 5.73 -18.19
C ARG A 13 7.33 6.92 -18.75
N LYS A 14 6.09 7.17 -18.28
CA LYS A 14 5.23 8.26 -18.73
C LYS A 14 5.34 9.51 -17.87
N SER A 15 6.20 9.50 -16.88
CA SER A 15 6.45 10.62 -15.98
C SER A 15 7.93 10.71 -15.63
N SER A 16 8.43 11.91 -15.34
CA SER A 16 9.82 12.08 -14.88
C SER A 16 10.05 11.30 -13.57
N PRO A 17 11.13 10.49 -13.50
CA PRO A 17 11.45 9.72 -12.29
C PRO A 17 11.62 10.62 -11.04
N GLU A 18 12.12 11.86 -11.21
CA GLU A 18 12.33 12.78 -10.09
C GLU A 18 11.03 13.09 -9.34
N LEU A 19 9.89 13.15 -10.06
CA LEU A 19 8.60 13.49 -9.46
C LEU A 19 8.08 12.40 -8.53
N TRP A 20 8.11 11.14 -8.98
CA TRP A 20 7.51 10.05 -8.20
C TRP A 20 8.51 9.32 -7.30
N LEU A 21 9.79 9.26 -7.70
CA LEU A 21 10.81 8.56 -6.93
C LEU A 21 11.04 9.20 -5.56
N GLN A 22 11.03 10.54 -5.50
CA GLN A 22 11.13 11.26 -4.23
C GLN A 22 9.92 11.00 -3.33
N LEU A 23 8.70 11.02 -3.89
CA LEU A 23 7.49 10.71 -3.15
C LEU A 23 7.51 9.28 -2.61
N LEU A 24 7.88 8.31 -3.46
CA LEU A 24 8.02 6.92 -3.06
C LEU A 24 9.04 6.74 -1.93
N LYS A 25 10.23 7.31 -2.06
CA LYS A 25 11.28 7.24 -1.02
C LYS A 25 10.85 7.87 0.29
N THR A 26 10.18 9.02 0.22
CA THR A 26 9.64 9.70 1.41
C THR A 26 8.64 8.80 2.13
N GLU A 27 7.72 8.19 1.37
CA GLU A 27 6.74 7.27 1.94
C GLU A 27 7.39 6.01 2.52
N LEU A 28 8.30 5.37 1.79
CA LEU A 28 9.01 4.18 2.25
C LEU A 28 9.82 4.44 3.52
N ASN A 29 10.43 5.63 3.67
CA ASN A 29 11.18 6.02 4.86
C ASN A 29 10.33 6.12 6.13
N THR A 30 9.00 6.23 6.03
CA THR A 30 8.11 6.22 7.21
C THR A 30 8.05 4.84 7.89
N PHE A 31 8.44 3.78 7.19
CA PHE A 31 8.46 2.40 7.70
C PHE A 31 9.84 1.96 8.20
N GLY A 32 10.89 2.70 7.87
CA GLY A 32 12.27 2.41 8.26
C GLY A 32 13.27 2.84 7.21
N LYS A 33 14.56 2.66 7.49
CA LYS A 33 15.65 3.13 6.62
C LYS A 33 16.05 2.07 5.58
N SER A 34 16.33 2.53 4.35
CA SER A 34 17.04 1.73 3.35
C SER A 34 18.49 1.49 3.83
N PRO A 35 19.11 0.34 3.47
CA PRO A 35 18.55 -0.76 2.68
C PRO A 35 17.89 -1.86 3.53
N GLY A 36 17.76 -1.69 4.85
CA GLY A 36 17.29 -2.75 5.76
C GLY A 36 15.77 -2.95 5.75
N TYR A 37 15.01 -1.88 5.48
CA TYR A 37 13.54 -1.92 5.46
C TYR A 37 12.96 -1.85 4.06
N TRP A 38 13.63 -1.19 3.14
CA TRP A 38 13.19 -1.09 1.76
C TRP A 38 14.35 -0.87 0.80
N GLU A 39 14.18 -1.33 -0.41
CA GLU A 39 15.06 -1.04 -1.55
C GLU A 39 14.24 -0.87 -2.83
N ILE A 40 14.76 -0.04 -3.74
CA ILE A 40 14.24 0.11 -5.11
C ILE A 40 15.27 -0.52 -6.05
N TYR A 41 14.82 -1.41 -6.94
CA TYR A 41 15.66 -2.13 -7.90
C TYR A 41 14.96 -2.20 -9.27
N GLY A 42 15.72 -2.50 -10.32
CA GLY A 42 15.16 -2.58 -11.68
C GLY A 42 14.53 -1.28 -12.20
N GLY A 43 14.76 -0.15 -11.51
CA GLY A 43 14.29 1.18 -11.90
C GLY A 43 12.98 1.60 -11.23
N ASP A 44 11.97 0.74 -11.22
CA ASP A 44 10.62 1.07 -10.71
C ASP A 44 9.99 -0.01 -9.81
N THR A 45 10.72 -1.07 -9.54
CA THR A 45 10.32 -2.14 -8.62
C THR A 45 10.92 -1.87 -7.24
N PHE A 46 10.17 -2.20 -6.18
CA PHE A 46 10.64 -2.04 -4.82
C PHE A 46 10.18 -3.16 -3.90
N GLN A 47 10.90 -3.35 -2.81
CA GLN A 47 10.46 -4.13 -1.66
C GLN A 47 10.41 -3.25 -0.42
N LEU A 48 9.40 -3.51 0.43
CA LEU A 48 9.21 -2.87 1.72
C LEU A 48 8.86 -3.94 2.75
N ARG A 49 9.58 -3.94 3.87
CA ARG A 49 9.25 -4.72 5.06
C ARG A 49 8.39 -3.88 6.00
N VAL A 50 7.33 -4.50 6.51
CA VAL A 50 6.46 -3.95 7.55
C VAL A 50 6.47 -4.93 8.73
N ASP A 51 7.04 -4.51 9.86
CA ASP A 51 7.26 -5.40 11.01
C ASP A 51 5.96 -5.83 11.69
N ASP A 52 4.95 -4.98 11.69
CA ASP A 52 3.62 -5.30 12.19
C ASP A 52 2.69 -5.66 11.01
N PRO A 53 2.36 -6.96 10.83
CA PRO A 53 1.55 -7.39 9.69
C PRO A 53 0.13 -6.81 9.72
N LEU A 54 -0.38 -6.36 10.86
CA LEU A 54 -1.68 -5.71 10.95
C LEU A 54 -1.70 -4.33 10.29
N LYS A 55 -0.53 -3.71 10.08
CA LYS A 55 -0.38 -2.37 9.46
C LYS A 55 -0.12 -2.41 7.96
N VAL A 56 0.15 -3.59 7.37
CA VAL A 56 0.63 -3.65 5.99
C VAL A 56 -0.43 -3.23 4.96
N LEU A 57 -1.73 -3.50 5.21
CA LEU A 57 -2.77 -3.06 4.29
C LEU A 57 -2.91 -1.53 4.30
N THR A 58 -2.84 -0.89 5.47
CA THR A 58 -2.77 0.58 5.57
C THR A 58 -1.56 1.13 4.79
N ALA A 59 -0.39 0.50 4.93
CA ALA A 59 0.81 0.86 4.18
C ALA A 59 0.61 0.76 2.66
N ALA A 60 -0.01 -0.33 2.19
CA ALA A 60 -0.29 -0.53 0.77
C ALA A 60 -1.28 0.52 0.20
N ILE A 61 -2.33 0.85 0.95
CA ILE A 61 -3.30 1.90 0.57
C ILE A 61 -2.60 3.26 0.50
N ARG A 62 -1.75 3.61 1.48
CA ARG A 62 -0.97 4.86 1.47
C ARG A 62 -0.01 4.93 0.29
N LEU A 63 0.76 3.87 0.03
CA LEU A 63 1.66 3.80 -1.13
C LEU A 63 0.91 4.04 -2.43
N LYS A 64 -0.26 3.40 -2.60
CA LYS A 64 -1.10 3.62 -3.78
C LYS A 64 -1.57 5.07 -3.87
N ALA A 65 -2.03 5.65 -2.77
CA ALA A 65 -2.48 7.04 -2.73
C ALA A 65 -1.34 8.02 -3.08
N VAL A 66 -0.15 7.84 -2.51
CA VAL A 66 1.01 8.69 -2.77
C VAL A 66 1.45 8.63 -4.24
N ILE A 67 1.50 7.45 -4.84
CA ILE A 67 1.88 7.31 -6.25
C ILE A 67 0.83 7.93 -7.18
N LYS A 68 -0.44 7.85 -6.84
CA LYS A 68 -1.53 8.46 -7.64
C LYS A 68 -1.58 9.98 -7.57
N LEU A 69 -0.74 10.63 -6.77
CA LEU A 69 -0.54 12.09 -6.84
C LEU A 69 0.10 12.52 -8.16
N VAL A 70 0.83 11.62 -8.82
CA VAL A 70 1.51 11.90 -10.09
C VAL A 70 0.78 11.19 -11.24
N LYS A 71 0.01 11.94 -12.05
CA LYS A 71 -0.63 11.37 -13.25
C LYS A 71 0.41 11.07 -14.33
N PRO A 72 0.27 9.97 -15.09
CA PRO A 72 -0.78 8.96 -15.06
C PRO A 72 -0.36 7.69 -14.28
N LEU A 73 0.38 7.85 -13.19
CA LEU A 73 0.97 6.72 -12.46
C LEU A 73 -0.06 5.97 -11.63
N ASP A 74 0.23 4.70 -11.41
CA ASP A 74 -0.40 3.83 -10.44
C ASP A 74 0.65 2.84 -9.92
N VAL A 75 0.29 1.94 -9.01
CA VAL A 75 1.21 0.95 -8.46
C VAL A 75 0.55 -0.43 -8.38
N ARG A 76 1.33 -1.49 -8.63
CA ARG A 76 0.97 -2.87 -8.27
C ARG A 76 1.69 -3.25 -7.00
N LEU A 77 0.98 -3.86 -6.08
CA LEU A 77 1.46 -4.24 -4.76
C LEU A 77 1.04 -5.66 -4.44
N ALA A 78 1.98 -6.51 -4.11
CA ALA A 78 1.74 -7.84 -3.57
C ALA A 78 2.21 -7.86 -2.11
N ILE A 79 1.33 -8.19 -1.21
CA ILE A 79 1.61 -8.35 0.21
C ILE A 79 1.87 -9.83 0.49
N GLY A 80 3.02 -10.15 1.04
CA GLY A 80 3.33 -11.46 1.60
C GLY A 80 3.37 -11.39 3.13
N ILE A 81 2.70 -12.32 3.79
CA ILE A 81 2.69 -12.45 5.26
C ILE A 81 3.39 -13.75 5.63
N GLY A 82 4.23 -13.72 6.65
CA GLY A 82 4.96 -14.91 7.11
C GLY A 82 6.17 -14.56 7.99
N GLU A 83 7.01 -15.53 8.23
CA GLU A 83 8.24 -15.37 8.99
C GLU A 83 9.37 -14.85 8.10
N ILE A 84 10.40 -14.30 8.75
CA ILE A 84 11.71 -14.05 8.17
C ILE A 84 12.68 -15.13 8.69
N THR A 85 13.20 -15.95 7.79
CA THR A 85 14.10 -17.06 8.15
C THR A 85 15.57 -16.72 7.97
N TYR A 86 15.88 -15.78 7.07
CA TYR A 86 17.21 -15.24 6.86
C TYR A 86 17.16 -13.71 6.81
N LYS A 87 17.92 -13.05 7.68
CA LYS A 87 17.99 -11.60 7.81
C LYS A 87 19.36 -11.09 7.38
N SER A 88 19.39 -10.21 6.38
CA SER A 88 20.58 -9.47 5.93
C SER A 88 20.47 -7.98 6.24
N LYS A 89 21.56 -7.24 6.01
CA LYS A 89 21.56 -5.77 6.06
C LYS A 89 20.73 -5.13 4.96
N LYS A 90 20.54 -5.83 3.84
CA LYS A 90 19.71 -5.42 2.70
C LYS A 90 18.45 -6.27 2.64
N ILE A 91 17.30 -5.62 2.47
CA ILE A 91 16.02 -6.32 2.39
C ILE A 91 15.96 -7.30 1.21
N THR A 92 16.58 -6.95 0.08
CA THR A 92 16.62 -7.79 -1.14
C THR A 92 17.45 -9.06 -0.99
N GLU A 93 18.26 -9.17 0.06
CA GLU A 93 19.01 -10.37 0.43
C GLU A 93 18.32 -11.18 1.54
N CYS A 94 17.27 -10.65 2.16
CA CYS A 94 16.50 -11.35 3.17
C CYS A 94 15.64 -12.46 2.54
N ASN A 95 15.32 -13.50 3.33
CA ASN A 95 14.49 -14.61 2.86
C ASN A 95 13.55 -15.11 3.96
N GLY A 96 12.52 -15.84 3.54
CA GLY A 96 11.50 -16.44 4.39
C GLY A 96 10.12 -16.41 3.73
N PRO A 97 9.11 -17.05 4.36
CA PRO A 97 7.75 -17.13 3.84
C PRO A 97 7.17 -15.78 3.40
N ALA A 98 7.34 -14.69 4.17
CA ALA A 98 6.85 -13.37 3.80
C ALA A 98 7.40 -12.88 2.44
N PHE A 99 8.69 -13.12 2.18
CA PHE A 99 9.36 -12.74 0.92
C PHE A 99 8.91 -13.61 -0.23
N ILE A 100 8.80 -14.92 -0.01
CA ILE A 100 8.35 -15.90 -1.01
C ILE A 100 6.91 -15.58 -1.41
N HIS A 101 6.01 -15.40 -0.44
CA HIS A 101 4.60 -15.09 -0.69
C HIS A 101 4.43 -13.80 -1.49
N SER A 102 5.12 -12.71 -1.09
CA SER A 102 5.03 -11.44 -1.83
C SER A 102 5.55 -11.57 -3.27
N GLY A 103 6.69 -12.26 -3.47
CA GLY A 103 7.28 -12.46 -4.79
C GLY A 103 6.43 -13.35 -5.71
N GLU A 104 5.88 -14.45 -5.18
CA GLU A 104 4.98 -15.34 -5.94
C GLU A 104 3.70 -14.62 -6.34
N LYS A 105 3.06 -13.91 -5.40
CA LYS A 105 1.85 -13.15 -5.70
C LYS A 105 2.11 -12.02 -6.69
N PHE A 106 3.23 -11.33 -6.56
CA PHE A 106 3.61 -10.26 -7.49
C PHE A 106 3.70 -10.73 -8.94
N LYS A 107 4.27 -11.91 -9.19
CA LYS A 107 4.39 -12.50 -10.54
C LYS A 107 3.02 -12.72 -11.20
N THR A 108 1.97 -12.97 -10.42
CA THR A 108 0.63 -13.27 -10.96
C THR A 108 -0.23 -12.05 -11.20
N LEU A 109 0.01 -10.93 -10.47
CA LEU A 109 -0.83 -9.73 -10.49
C LEU A 109 -1.09 -9.17 -11.89
N LYS A 110 -0.07 -9.14 -12.75
CA LYS A 110 -0.20 -8.63 -14.12
C LYS A 110 -1.16 -9.48 -14.95
N LYS A 111 -1.04 -10.81 -14.86
CA LYS A 111 -1.91 -11.77 -15.56
C LYS A 111 -3.33 -11.70 -15.01
N GLU A 112 -3.48 -11.57 -13.71
CA GLU A 112 -4.76 -11.46 -13.01
C GLU A 112 -5.42 -10.08 -13.19
N LYS A 113 -4.72 -9.11 -13.80
CA LYS A 113 -5.16 -7.70 -13.94
C LYS A 113 -5.53 -7.07 -12.59
N GLN A 114 -4.86 -7.49 -11.53
CA GLN A 114 -5.06 -7.00 -10.17
C GLN A 114 -3.86 -6.15 -9.74
N LYS A 115 -4.12 -5.08 -8.97
CA LYS A 115 -3.08 -4.13 -8.56
C LYS A 115 -2.73 -4.21 -7.07
N LEU A 116 -3.51 -4.93 -6.28
CA LEU A 116 -3.24 -5.17 -4.87
C LEU A 116 -3.76 -6.55 -4.49
N ALA A 117 -2.92 -7.39 -3.90
CA ALA A 117 -3.31 -8.68 -3.38
C ALA A 117 -2.43 -9.12 -2.22
N VAL A 118 -2.93 -10.09 -1.44
CA VAL A 118 -2.27 -10.70 -0.30
C VAL A 118 -1.99 -12.18 -0.61
N LYS A 119 -0.89 -12.71 -0.07
CA LYS A 119 -0.61 -14.14 0.03
C LYS A 119 0.00 -14.45 1.39
N SER A 120 -0.44 -15.56 1.98
CA SER A 120 0.02 -16.07 3.28
C SER A 120 -0.03 -17.60 3.32
N ASP A 121 0.16 -18.18 4.48
CA ASP A 121 -0.03 -19.63 4.75
C ASP A 121 -1.51 -19.99 5.01
N TRP A 122 -2.44 -19.03 4.95
CA TRP A 122 -3.87 -19.22 5.23
C TRP A 122 -4.74 -18.99 3.98
N PRO A 123 -5.00 -20.05 3.18
CA PRO A 123 -5.70 -19.92 1.89
C PRO A 123 -7.11 -19.30 1.97
N ASP A 124 -7.86 -19.61 3.04
CA ASP A 124 -9.21 -19.07 3.23
C ASP A 124 -9.18 -17.57 3.53
N PHE A 125 -8.23 -17.12 4.36
CA PHE A 125 -7.96 -15.71 4.60
C PHE A 125 -7.58 -15.01 3.30
N ASP A 126 -6.64 -15.56 2.55
CA ASP A 126 -6.17 -15.00 1.27
C ASP A 126 -7.34 -14.87 0.28
N THR A 127 -8.17 -15.89 0.16
CA THR A 127 -9.32 -15.90 -0.76
C THR A 127 -10.31 -14.79 -0.41
N MET A 128 -10.69 -14.69 0.87
CA MET A 128 -11.63 -13.68 1.35
C MET A 128 -11.07 -12.27 1.18
N ILE A 129 -9.85 -12.01 1.66
CA ILE A 129 -9.26 -10.68 1.60
C ILE A 129 -8.99 -10.26 0.16
N ASN A 130 -8.53 -11.16 -0.70
CA ASN A 130 -8.31 -10.83 -2.11
C ASN A 130 -9.62 -10.50 -2.86
N LEU A 131 -10.74 -11.12 -2.51
CA LEU A 131 -12.05 -10.72 -3.04
C LEU A 131 -12.41 -9.29 -2.59
N CYS A 132 -12.27 -8.99 -1.30
CA CYS A 132 -12.51 -7.65 -0.77
C CYS A 132 -11.58 -6.59 -1.41
N LEU A 133 -10.29 -6.93 -1.60
CA LEU A 133 -9.34 -6.06 -2.29
C LEU A 133 -9.72 -5.80 -3.75
N LYS A 134 -10.23 -6.81 -4.47
CA LYS A 134 -10.74 -6.62 -5.85
C LYS A 134 -11.90 -5.62 -5.88
N LEU A 135 -12.83 -5.71 -4.93
CA LEU A 135 -13.94 -4.76 -4.79
C LEU A 135 -13.43 -3.36 -4.44
N GLY A 136 -12.54 -3.24 -3.46
CA GLY A 136 -11.92 -1.96 -3.09
C GLY A 136 -11.11 -1.32 -4.23
N LEU A 137 -10.47 -2.12 -5.08
CA LEU A 137 -9.73 -1.61 -6.25
C LEU A 137 -10.64 -0.93 -7.28
N ILE A 138 -11.94 -1.26 -7.35
CA ILE A 138 -12.91 -0.56 -8.22
C ILE A 138 -12.94 0.93 -7.89
N ALA A 139 -12.85 1.28 -6.60
CA ALA A 139 -12.75 2.67 -6.13
C ALA A 139 -11.32 3.21 -6.24
N MET A 140 -10.33 2.51 -5.67
CA MET A 140 -8.95 2.96 -5.59
C MET A 140 -8.32 3.22 -6.97
N ASP A 141 -8.64 2.42 -7.98
CA ASP A 141 -8.12 2.60 -9.33
C ASP A 141 -8.64 3.87 -10.01
N LYS A 142 -9.82 4.35 -9.60
CA LYS A 142 -10.46 5.56 -10.12
C LYS A 142 -10.10 6.83 -9.32
N TRP A 143 -9.30 6.75 -8.28
CA TRP A 143 -8.95 7.93 -7.51
C TRP A 143 -8.39 9.04 -8.40
N SER A 144 -8.98 10.23 -8.25
CA SER A 144 -8.39 11.48 -8.73
C SER A 144 -7.19 11.86 -7.85
N VAL A 145 -6.37 12.79 -8.31
CA VAL A 145 -5.30 13.37 -7.47
C VAL A 145 -5.85 13.89 -6.14
N ASN A 146 -6.98 14.59 -6.16
CA ASN A 146 -7.61 15.13 -4.95
C ASN A 146 -8.11 14.02 -3.99
N SER A 147 -8.64 12.91 -4.52
CA SER A 147 -9.03 11.76 -3.70
C SER A 147 -7.80 11.07 -3.10
N ALA A 148 -6.78 10.87 -3.91
CA ALA A 148 -5.52 10.25 -3.47
C ALA A 148 -4.80 11.11 -2.42
N GLU A 149 -4.72 12.42 -2.62
CA GLU A 149 -4.17 13.38 -1.67
C GLU A 149 -4.89 13.31 -0.32
N MET A 150 -6.23 13.26 -0.35
CA MET A 150 -7.02 13.19 0.88
C MET A 150 -6.78 11.89 1.64
N VAL A 151 -6.73 10.74 0.93
CA VAL A 151 -6.44 9.43 1.54
C VAL A 151 -5.02 9.40 2.12
N ALA A 152 -4.01 9.85 1.37
CA ALA A 152 -2.62 9.89 1.84
C ALA A 152 -2.49 10.75 3.10
N LEU A 153 -3.12 11.93 3.11
CA LEU A 153 -3.08 12.85 4.26
C LEU A 153 -3.77 12.24 5.48
N ALA A 154 -4.99 11.71 5.33
CA ALA A 154 -5.75 11.12 6.43
C ALA A 154 -5.01 9.93 7.08
N LEU A 155 -4.41 9.05 6.25
CA LEU A 155 -3.63 7.92 6.77
C LEU A 155 -2.29 8.34 7.39
N SER A 156 -1.77 9.52 7.07
CA SER A 156 -0.58 10.08 7.71
C SER A 156 -0.90 10.80 9.02
N HIS A 157 -2.16 11.22 9.20
CA HIS A 157 -2.65 11.98 10.34
C HIS A 157 -3.93 11.33 10.92
N PRO A 158 -3.84 10.10 11.44
CA PRO A 158 -5.02 9.30 11.79
C PRO A 158 -5.81 9.83 13.00
N GLN A 159 -5.24 10.79 13.73
CA GLN A 159 -5.89 11.40 14.90
C GLN A 159 -6.51 12.78 14.59
N ASP A 160 -6.25 13.32 13.39
CA ASP A 160 -6.69 14.67 13.05
C ASP A 160 -8.14 14.66 12.58
N SER A 161 -8.87 15.71 12.95
CA SER A 161 -10.25 15.91 12.51
C SER A 161 -10.31 16.31 11.02
N GLN A 162 -11.47 16.13 10.39
CA GLN A 162 -11.70 16.64 9.03
C GLN A 162 -11.46 18.15 8.92
N ALA A 163 -11.70 18.92 9.99
CA ALA A 163 -11.42 20.34 10.02
C ALA A 163 -9.92 20.63 9.98
N ASP A 164 -9.11 19.83 10.70
CA ASP A 164 -7.66 20.01 10.72
C ASP A 164 -7.02 19.58 9.40
N LEU A 165 -7.47 18.46 8.83
CA LEU A 165 -7.07 18.04 7.48
C LEU A 165 -7.45 19.11 6.42
N GLY A 166 -8.62 19.74 6.58
CA GLY A 166 -9.04 20.86 5.74
C GLY A 166 -8.11 22.06 5.83
N LYS A 167 -7.66 22.42 7.03
CA LYS A 167 -6.67 23.51 7.25
C LYS A 167 -5.34 23.19 6.52
N MET A 168 -4.85 21.96 6.63
CA MET A 168 -3.61 21.52 5.95
C MET A 168 -3.69 21.67 4.44
N LEU A 169 -4.84 21.32 3.85
CA LEU A 169 -5.08 21.41 2.41
C LEU A 169 -5.62 22.77 1.96
N LYS A 170 -5.85 23.71 2.90
CA LYS A 170 -6.45 25.04 2.62
C LYS A 170 -7.84 24.94 1.95
N ILE A 171 -8.64 23.96 2.35
CA ILE A 171 -10.00 23.72 1.88
C ILE A 171 -11.00 23.69 3.05
N LYS A 172 -12.27 23.92 2.76
CA LYS A 172 -13.34 23.85 3.77
C LYS A 172 -13.67 22.39 4.13
N GLN A 173 -14.20 22.16 5.33
CA GLN A 173 -14.57 20.82 5.82
C GLN A 173 -15.55 20.09 4.89
N ASN A 174 -16.50 20.77 4.27
CA ASN A 174 -17.41 20.15 3.31
C ASN A 174 -16.69 19.61 2.06
N ALA A 175 -15.60 20.25 1.65
CA ALA A 175 -14.76 19.74 0.56
C ALA A 175 -13.93 18.52 0.99
N VAL A 176 -13.50 18.45 2.25
CA VAL A 176 -12.86 17.26 2.85
C VAL A 176 -13.83 16.09 2.82
N SER A 177 -15.05 16.25 3.37
CA SER A 177 -16.10 15.22 3.35
C SER A 177 -16.41 14.75 1.92
N THR A 178 -16.53 15.67 0.96
CA THR A 178 -16.74 15.31 -0.45
C THR A 178 -15.57 14.51 -1.04
N ARG A 179 -14.32 14.83 -0.68
CA ARG A 179 -13.14 14.08 -1.14
C ARG A 179 -13.10 12.68 -0.52
N PHE A 180 -13.46 12.52 0.76
CA PHE A 180 -13.58 11.21 1.41
C PHE A 180 -14.64 10.35 0.75
N ALA A 181 -15.85 10.88 0.54
CA ALA A 181 -16.92 10.14 -0.13
C ALA A 181 -16.51 9.68 -1.55
N ARG A 182 -15.85 10.56 -2.33
CA ARG A 182 -15.35 10.21 -3.67
C ARG A 182 -14.20 9.20 -3.65
N ALA A 183 -13.45 9.15 -2.56
CA ALA A 183 -12.39 8.18 -2.36
C ALA A 183 -12.90 6.83 -1.85
N HIS A 184 -14.15 6.76 -1.42
CA HIS A 184 -14.71 5.63 -0.67
C HIS A 184 -13.85 5.30 0.56
N PHE A 185 -13.45 6.36 1.30
CA PHE A 185 -12.49 6.24 2.38
C PHE A 185 -13.02 5.38 3.53
N ASP A 186 -14.28 5.57 3.90
CA ASP A 186 -14.89 4.85 5.02
C ASP A 186 -14.97 3.35 4.73
N GLU A 187 -15.41 2.95 3.53
CA GLU A 187 -15.47 1.54 3.09
C GLU A 187 -14.07 0.90 3.03
N LEU A 188 -13.05 1.68 2.66
CA LEU A 188 -11.66 1.20 2.67
C LEU A 188 -11.13 1.04 4.10
N MET A 189 -11.55 1.87 5.05
CA MET A 189 -11.18 1.70 6.46
C MET A 189 -11.92 0.51 7.09
N GLU A 190 -13.17 0.27 6.74
CA GLU A 190 -13.89 -0.95 7.13
C GLU A 190 -13.21 -2.21 6.59
N LEU A 191 -12.78 -2.19 5.32
CA LEU A 191 -11.97 -3.28 4.75
C LEU A 191 -10.65 -3.47 5.52
N ASN A 192 -9.99 -2.39 5.89
CA ASN A 192 -8.74 -2.45 6.66
C ASN A 192 -8.97 -3.03 8.07
N GLU A 193 -10.06 -2.68 8.73
CA GLU A 193 -10.44 -3.26 10.02
C GLU A 193 -10.83 -4.75 9.89
N LEU A 194 -11.56 -5.14 8.85
CA LEU A 194 -11.83 -6.54 8.55
C LEU A 194 -10.53 -7.33 8.38
N TYR A 195 -9.58 -6.80 7.60
CA TYR A 195 -8.25 -7.39 7.42
C TYR A 195 -7.54 -7.61 8.77
N LYS A 196 -7.46 -6.57 9.61
CA LYS A 196 -6.81 -6.62 10.92
C LYS A 196 -7.46 -7.68 11.82
N ASN A 197 -8.79 -7.66 11.93
CA ASN A 197 -9.54 -8.58 12.79
C ASN A 197 -9.35 -10.03 12.35
N LYS A 198 -9.41 -10.30 11.03
CA LYS A 198 -9.22 -11.66 10.51
C LYS A 198 -7.79 -12.13 10.65
N LEU A 199 -6.81 -11.27 10.40
CA LEU A 199 -5.40 -11.64 10.56
C LEU A 199 -5.02 -11.81 12.03
N SER A 200 -5.49 -10.94 12.93
CA SER A 200 -5.22 -11.06 14.38
C SER A 200 -5.72 -12.36 14.99
N ALA A 201 -6.76 -12.97 14.43
CA ALA A 201 -7.27 -14.27 14.86
C ALA A 201 -6.40 -15.45 14.39
N LEU A 202 -5.45 -15.22 13.49
CA LEU A 202 -4.56 -16.22 12.90
C LEU A 202 -3.11 -16.12 13.44
N LEU A 203 -2.75 -14.96 14.02
CA LEU A 203 -1.43 -14.70 14.62
C LEU A 203 -1.34 -15.21 16.05
#